data_995c9f5b29317be120cad520a74d758c
#
_entry.id   995c9f5b29317be120cad520a74d758c
#
_cell.length_a   1.000
_cell.length_b   1.000
_cell.length_c   1.000
_cell.angle_alpha   90.00
_cell.angle_beta   90.00
_cell.angle_gamma   90.00
#
_symmetry.space_group_name_H-M   'P 1'
#
loop_
_entity.id
_entity.type
_entity.pdbx_description
1 polymer ?
#
loop_
_entity_poly.entity_id
_entity_poly.type
_entity_poly.pdbx_seq_one_letter_code
_entity_poly.pdbx_strand_id
1 'polypeptide(L)'
;MPRRNTKEIILLESLKLFADKGYDGVTVRDIAAKVSIRQSSLYKHFTSKREIFDTLVDEMQSRFLEVSTSLQLPNGELEDIAKEYADRGKEFLVKISSQIFHFYLQDSYASQFRKMLTIEKYKNEEIDRIYREVYIDTAISYQTVLFKEMISQGLMQNADPHIMAIQFFAPIFLLLNKYDGIHEREDEALSLLKSHIEQFDMIYSTGR
;
A
#
# COMPACT_ATOMS: atom_id res chain seq x y z
N MET A 1 -8.84 -12.36 25.79
CA MET A 1 -8.24 -11.40 24.85
C MET A 1 -6.93 -10.92 25.45
N PRO A 2 -5.80 -10.98 24.74
CA PRO A 2 -4.56 -10.41 25.26
C PRO A 2 -4.77 -8.91 25.48
N ARG A 3 -4.25 -8.41 26.59
CA ARG A 3 -4.33 -7.01 26.99
C ARG A 3 -3.48 -6.21 25.98
N ARG A 4 -4.11 -5.45 25.07
CA ARG A 4 -3.39 -4.59 24.14
C ARG A 4 -2.43 -3.68 24.91
N ASN A 5 -1.19 -3.61 24.44
CA ASN A 5 -0.18 -2.74 25.03
C ASN A 5 -0.66 -1.27 24.90
N THR A 6 -0.45 -0.44 25.92
CA THR A 6 -0.82 0.98 25.92
C THR A 6 -0.23 1.72 24.71
N LYS A 7 0.99 1.36 24.31
CA LYS A 7 1.66 1.93 23.12
C LYS A 7 0.86 1.64 21.84
N GLU A 8 0.38 0.42 21.67
CA GLU A 8 -0.45 0.01 20.52
C GLU A 8 -1.80 0.75 20.51
N ILE A 9 -2.45 0.92 21.67
CA ILE A 9 -3.69 1.67 21.77
C ILE A 9 -3.47 3.14 21.37
N ILE A 10 -2.39 3.75 21.83
CA ILE A 10 -2.03 5.13 21.43
C ILE A 10 -1.87 5.22 19.93
N LEU A 11 -1.15 4.31 19.29
CA LEU A 11 -0.95 4.31 17.84
C LEU A 11 -2.26 4.20 17.07
N LEU A 12 -3.10 3.22 17.40
CA LEU A 12 -4.37 2.99 16.70
C LEU A 12 -5.35 4.16 16.86
N GLU A 13 -5.46 4.73 18.06
CA GLU A 13 -6.35 5.88 18.28
C GLU A 13 -5.77 7.17 17.66
N SER A 14 -4.44 7.31 17.59
CA SER A 14 -3.80 8.41 16.86
C SER A 14 -4.07 8.33 15.36
N LEU A 15 -3.95 7.13 14.78
CA LEU A 15 -4.25 6.89 13.37
C LEU A 15 -5.68 7.30 13.02
N LYS A 16 -6.66 6.90 13.85
CA LYS A 16 -8.06 7.30 13.67
C LYS A 16 -8.25 8.80 13.72
N LEU A 17 -7.62 9.46 14.69
CA LEU A 17 -7.69 10.93 14.83
C LEU A 17 -7.06 11.63 13.63
N PHE A 18 -5.89 11.18 13.18
CA PHE A 18 -5.21 11.73 12.01
C PHE A 18 -6.00 11.49 10.72
N ALA A 19 -6.62 10.31 10.57
CA ALA A 19 -7.49 9.99 9.44
C ALA A 19 -8.79 10.81 9.40
N ASP A 20 -9.25 11.32 10.56
CA ASP A 20 -10.47 12.11 10.66
C ASP A 20 -10.22 13.62 10.55
N LYS A 21 -9.16 14.13 11.20
CA LYS A 21 -8.91 15.57 11.37
C LYS A 21 -7.64 16.06 10.66
N GLY A 22 -6.90 15.18 10.04
CA GLY A 22 -5.56 15.45 9.53
C GLY A 22 -4.49 15.44 10.63
N TYR A 23 -3.24 15.28 10.23
CA TYR A 23 -2.10 15.27 11.17
C TYR A 23 -1.98 16.60 11.93
N ASP A 24 -2.05 17.73 11.23
CA ASP A 24 -1.87 19.04 11.83
C ASP A 24 -3.05 19.43 12.76
N GLY A 25 -4.25 18.94 12.45
CA GLY A 25 -5.47 19.20 13.23
C GLY A 25 -5.55 18.47 14.57
N VAL A 26 -4.57 17.59 14.90
CA VAL A 26 -4.58 16.78 16.13
C VAL A 26 -3.41 17.16 17.03
N THR A 27 -3.68 17.37 18.31
CA THR A 27 -2.68 17.64 19.35
C THR A 27 -2.38 16.38 20.18
N VAL A 28 -1.22 16.36 20.85
CA VAL A 28 -0.89 15.30 21.82
C VAL A 28 -1.91 15.22 22.95
N ARG A 29 -2.56 16.34 23.30
CA ARG A 29 -3.63 16.41 24.30
C ARG A 29 -4.88 15.68 23.81
N ASP A 30 -5.23 15.82 22.53
CA ASP A 30 -6.38 15.13 21.94
C ASP A 30 -6.17 13.62 21.94
N ILE A 31 -4.95 13.17 21.60
CA ILE A 31 -4.59 11.76 21.63
C ILE A 31 -4.68 11.21 23.07
N ALA A 32 -4.07 11.92 24.04
CA ALA A 32 -4.11 11.50 25.44
C ALA A 32 -5.54 11.41 25.99
N ALA A 33 -6.40 12.38 25.64
CA ALA A 33 -7.82 12.38 26.00
C ALA A 33 -8.56 11.20 25.36
N LYS A 34 -8.30 10.89 24.08
CA LYS A 34 -8.93 9.78 23.36
C LYS A 34 -8.61 8.43 23.97
N VAL A 35 -7.38 8.22 24.46
CA VAL A 35 -6.93 6.99 25.14
C VAL A 35 -7.19 7.00 26.65
N SER A 36 -7.83 8.06 27.17
CA SER A 36 -8.14 8.23 28.61
C SER A 36 -6.91 8.15 29.51
N ILE A 37 -5.78 8.74 29.10
CA ILE A 37 -4.56 8.87 29.89
C ILE A 37 -4.16 10.32 30.05
N ARG A 38 -3.29 10.61 31.04
CA ARG A 38 -2.67 11.94 31.15
C ARG A 38 -1.64 12.15 30.05
N GLN A 39 -1.49 13.38 29.57
CA GLN A 39 -0.47 13.73 28.57
C GLN A 39 0.94 13.33 29.02
N SER A 40 1.27 13.47 30.33
CA SER A 40 2.55 13.00 30.88
C SER A 40 2.75 11.49 30.79
N SER A 41 1.67 10.71 30.77
CA SER A 41 1.74 9.27 30.58
C SER A 41 1.94 8.89 29.11
N LEU A 42 1.40 9.68 28.18
CA LEU A 42 1.64 9.50 26.75
C LEU A 42 3.13 9.73 26.44
N TYR A 43 3.76 10.76 27.01
CA TYR A 43 5.18 11.03 26.82
C TYR A 43 6.13 9.94 27.36
N LYS A 44 5.64 8.99 28.16
CA LYS A 44 6.42 7.79 28.52
C LYS A 44 6.49 6.76 27.39
N HIS A 45 5.62 6.85 26.41
CA HIS A 45 5.54 5.94 25.28
C HIS A 45 6.06 6.56 23.98
N PHE A 46 5.83 7.86 23.78
CA PHE A 46 6.22 8.61 22.59
C PHE A 46 6.69 10.01 22.99
N THR A 47 7.85 10.43 22.53
CA THR A 47 8.45 11.71 22.87
C THR A 47 7.79 12.90 22.17
N SER A 48 7.08 12.64 21.06
CA SER A 48 6.42 13.68 20.26
C SER A 48 5.26 13.10 19.41
N LYS A 49 4.41 13.99 18.88
CA LYS A 49 3.42 13.66 17.86
C LYS A 49 4.08 13.12 16.58
N ARG A 50 5.27 13.63 16.28
CA ARG A 50 6.06 13.19 15.14
C ARG A 50 6.51 11.73 15.29
N GLU A 51 7.01 11.31 16.43
CA GLU A 51 7.38 9.92 16.67
C GLU A 51 6.19 8.96 16.53
N ILE A 52 4.99 9.41 16.93
CA ILE A 52 3.76 8.62 16.70
C ILE A 52 3.54 8.45 15.19
N PHE A 53 3.64 9.53 14.42
CA PHE A 53 3.45 9.49 12.97
C PHE A 53 4.48 8.58 12.28
N ASP A 54 5.76 8.73 12.61
CA ASP A 54 6.84 7.93 12.05
C ASP A 54 6.62 6.43 12.36
N THR A 55 6.22 6.12 13.61
CA THR A 55 5.87 4.74 13.99
C THR A 55 4.67 4.20 13.21
N LEU A 56 3.69 5.04 12.84
CA LEU A 56 2.58 4.62 11.98
C LEU A 56 3.05 4.30 10.55
N VAL A 57 4.03 5.05 10.03
CA VAL A 57 4.63 4.75 8.72
C VAL A 57 5.38 3.41 8.77
N ASP A 58 6.22 3.19 9.78
CA ASP A 58 6.96 1.94 9.98
C ASP A 58 6.02 0.72 10.12
N GLU A 59 4.94 0.88 10.87
CA GLU A 59 3.93 -0.17 11.05
C GLU A 59 3.23 -0.51 9.72
N MET A 60 2.94 0.48 8.88
CA MET A 60 2.35 0.24 7.56
C MET A 60 3.29 -0.57 6.66
N GLN A 61 4.58 -0.25 6.67
CA GLN A 61 5.59 -1.00 5.94
C GLN A 61 5.71 -2.45 6.44
N SER A 62 5.70 -2.65 7.76
CA SER A 62 5.74 -3.98 8.38
C SER A 62 4.54 -4.81 7.97
N ARG A 63 3.32 -4.25 7.97
CA ARG A 63 2.10 -4.92 7.55
C ARG A 63 2.13 -5.32 6.07
N PHE A 64 2.63 -4.44 5.22
CA PHE A 64 2.80 -4.77 3.81
C PHE A 64 3.82 -5.91 3.61
N LEU A 65 4.92 -5.92 4.37
CA LEU A 65 5.90 -7.00 4.33
C LEU A 65 5.30 -8.34 4.80
N GLU A 66 4.47 -8.34 5.85
CA GLU A 66 3.74 -9.53 6.31
C GLU A 66 2.81 -10.09 5.22
N VAL A 67 2.04 -9.21 4.55
CA VAL A 67 1.19 -9.59 3.42
C VAL A 67 2.03 -10.16 2.28
N SER A 68 3.09 -9.49 1.87
CA SER A 68 3.99 -9.94 0.81
C SER A 68 4.58 -11.31 1.09
N THR A 69 4.99 -11.55 2.34
CA THR A 69 5.53 -12.84 2.80
C THR A 69 4.45 -13.93 2.79
N SER A 70 3.25 -13.62 3.28
CA SER A 70 2.12 -14.56 3.31
C SER A 70 1.68 -14.99 1.91
N LEU A 71 1.82 -14.10 0.92
CA LEU A 71 1.52 -14.35 -0.49
C LEU A 71 2.63 -15.09 -1.23
N GLN A 72 3.77 -15.34 -0.57
CA GLN A 72 4.95 -15.95 -1.19
C GLN A 72 5.33 -15.23 -2.49
N LEU A 73 5.40 -13.89 -2.41
CA LEU A 73 5.85 -13.11 -3.57
C LEU A 73 7.27 -13.53 -3.94
N PRO A 74 7.59 -13.62 -5.25
CA PRO A 74 8.94 -13.89 -5.70
C PRO A 74 9.94 -12.92 -5.06
N ASN A 75 11.06 -13.47 -4.60
CA ASN A 75 12.13 -12.68 -3.97
C ASN A 75 13.49 -13.23 -4.41
N GLY A 76 14.55 -12.44 -4.23
CA GLY A 76 15.91 -12.80 -4.66
C GLY A 76 16.40 -11.92 -5.79
N GLU A 77 17.21 -12.49 -6.70
CA GLU A 77 17.71 -11.77 -7.85
C GLU A 77 16.59 -11.48 -8.87
N LEU A 78 16.66 -10.32 -9.50
CA LEU A 78 15.62 -9.84 -10.39
C LEU A 78 15.35 -10.77 -11.58
N GLU A 79 16.41 -11.42 -12.09
CA GLU A 79 16.32 -12.40 -13.15
C GLU A 79 15.44 -13.60 -12.76
N ASP A 80 15.61 -14.11 -11.56
CA ASP A 80 14.83 -15.24 -11.04
C ASP A 80 13.40 -14.84 -10.75
N ILE A 81 13.19 -13.64 -10.19
CA ILE A 81 11.86 -13.06 -9.97
C ILE A 81 11.10 -12.97 -11.28
N ALA A 82 11.71 -12.45 -12.35
CA ALA A 82 11.08 -12.32 -13.66
C ALA A 82 10.65 -13.67 -14.25
N LYS A 83 11.52 -14.69 -14.16
CA LYS A 83 11.22 -16.06 -14.58
C LYS A 83 10.07 -16.65 -13.78
N GLU A 84 10.10 -16.49 -12.45
CA GLU A 84 9.08 -17.04 -11.56
C GLU A 84 7.70 -16.44 -11.85
N TYR A 85 7.60 -15.13 -12.13
CA TYR A 85 6.36 -14.51 -12.56
C TYR A 85 5.85 -15.08 -13.88
N ALA A 86 6.74 -15.27 -14.86
CA ALA A 86 6.38 -15.84 -16.15
C ALA A 86 5.93 -17.32 -16.03
N ASP A 87 6.64 -18.13 -15.26
CA ASP A 87 6.36 -19.54 -15.05
C ASP A 87 5.03 -19.77 -14.31
N ARG A 88 4.71 -18.91 -13.35
CA ARG A 88 3.43 -18.98 -12.60
C ARG A 88 2.22 -18.45 -13.40
N GLY A 89 2.48 -17.67 -14.46
CA GLY A 89 1.48 -17.19 -15.41
C GLY A 89 0.51 -16.14 -14.86
N LYS A 90 -0.46 -15.78 -15.71
CA LYS A 90 -1.41 -14.70 -15.43
C LYS A 90 -2.34 -14.98 -14.23
N GLU A 91 -2.70 -16.24 -13.99
CA GLU A 91 -3.55 -16.62 -12.86
C GLU A 91 -2.89 -16.28 -11.53
N PHE A 92 -1.58 -16.44 -11.44
CA PHE A 92 -0.80 -16.02 -10.29
C PHE A 92 -0.78 -14.49 -10.15
N LEU A 93 -0.54 -13.76 -11.24
CA LEU A 93 -0.58 -12.30 -11.24
C LEU A 93 -1.94 -11.76 -10.79
N VAL A 94 -3.03 -12.31 -11.31
CA VAL A 94 -4.39 -11.97 -10.89
C VAL A 94 -4.59 -12.24 -9.40
N LYS A 95 -4.17 -13.41 -8.92
CA LYS A 95 -4.31 -13.80 -7.51
C LYS A 95 -3.57 -12.84 -6.59
N ILE A 96 -2.27 -12.62 -6.81
CA ILE A 96 -1.47 -11.76 -5.93
C ILE A 96 -1.94 -10.30 -5.97
N SER A 97 -2.24 -9.79 -7.16
CA SER A 97 -2.75 -8.41 -7.30
C SER A 97 -4.10 -8.24 -6.60
N SER A 98 -5.00 -9.22 -6.70
CA SER A 98 -6.28 -9.20 -6.00
C SER A 98 -6.10 -9.23 -4.48
N GLN A 99 -5.16 -10.02 -3.95
CA GLN A 99 -4.92 -10.11 -2.52
C GLN A 99 -4.24 -8.85 -1.96
N ILE A 100 -3.28 -8.27 -2.70
CA ILE A 100 -2.67 -6.98 -2.34
C ILE A 100 -3.73 -5.86 -2.40
N PHE A 101 -4.54 -5.84 -3.44
CA PHE A 101 -5.63 -4.86 -3.58
C PHE A 101 -6.65 -4.97 -2.45
N HIS A 102 -7.08 -6.20 -2.12
CA HIS A 102 -7.95 -6.48 -0.98
C HIS A 102 -7.36 -5.97 0.34
N PHE A 103 -6.08 -6.22 0.59
CA PHE A 103 -5.40 -5.67 1.77
C PHE A 103 -5.52 -4.14 1.84
N TYR A 104 -5.18 -3.44 0.77
CA TYR A 104 -5.28 -1.97 0.76
C TYR A 104 -6.72 -1.46 0.88
N LEU A 105 -7.71 -2.21 0.40
CA LEU A 105 -9.10 -1.79 0.41
C LEU A 105 -9.79 -2.11 1.75
N GLN A 106 -9.51 -3.28 2.35
CA GLN A 106 -10.27 -3.83 3.48
C GLN A 106 -9.53 -3.77 4.82
N ASP A 107 -8.19 -3.76 4.82
CA ASP A 107 -7.49 -3.63 6.09
C ASP A 107 -7.75 -2.24 6.69
N SER A 108 -8.32 -2.22 7.89
CA SER A 108 -8.73 -0.97 8.54
C SER A 108 -7.56 -0.03 8.84
N TYR A 109 -6.37 -0.56 9.04
CA TYR A 109 -5.16 0.23 9.23
C TYR A 109 -4.71 0.86 7.91
N ALA A 110 -4.60 0.07 6.84
CA ALA A 110 -4.19 0.54 5.53
C ALA A 110 -5.13 1.63 4.97
N SER A 111 -6.46 1.44 5.13
CA SER A 111 -7.47 2.42 4.73
C SER A 111 -7.35 3.74 5.52
N GLN A 112 -7.22 3.67 6.85
CA GLN A 112 -7.06 4.87 7.68
C GLN A 112 -5.72 5.57 7.42
N PHE A 113 -4.64 4.82 7.22
CA PHE A 113 -3.33 5.35 6.89
C PHE A 113 -3.36 6.11 5.56
N ARG A 114 -3.97 5.55 4.53
CA ARG A 114 -4.16 6.23 3.23
C ARG A 114 -4.98 7.50 3.38
N LYS A 115 -6.09 7.46 4.13
CA LYS A 115 -6.94 8.62 4.40
C LYS A 115 -6.16 9.73 5.11
N MET A 116 -5.40 9.40 6.14
CA MET A 116 -4.53 10.34 6.86
C MET A 116 -3.57 11.06 5.91
N LEU A 117 -2.83 10.32 5.09
CA LEU A 117 -1.89 10.92 4.14
C LEU A 117 -2.61 11.75 3.07
N THR A 118 -3.77 11.28 2.57
CA THR A 118 -4.56 11.98 1.53
C THR A 118 -5.04 13.34 2.01
N ILE A 119 -5.48 13.47 3.25
CA ILE A 119 -5.98 14.74 3.81
C ILE A 119 -4.85 15.77 3.95
N GLU A 120 -3.65 15.32 4.30
CA GLU A 120 -2.54 16.20 4.63
C GLU A 120 -1.60 16.51 3.46
N LYS A 121 -1.54 15.68 2.43
CA LYS A 121 -0.56 15.82 1.34
C LYS A 121 -0.57 17.18 0.63
N TYR A 122 -1.71 17.87 0.59
CA TYR A 122 -1.81 19.19 -0.04
C TYR A 122 -1.40 20.35 0.88
N LYS A 123 -1.15 20.07 2.17
CA LYS A 123 -0.77 21.08 3.17
C LYS A 123 0.64 20.89 3.71
N ASN A 124 1.18 19.68 3.57
CA ASN A 124 2.46 19.29 4.15
C ASN A 124 3.29 18.55 3.10
N GLU A 125 4.35 19.20 2.61
CA GLU A 125 5.22 18.67 1.54
C GLU A 125 5.90 17.34 1.93
N GLU A 126 6.22 17.15 3.21
CA GLU A 126 6.83 15.90 3.68
C GLU A 126 5.83 14.75 3.63
N ILE A 127 4.59 14.98 4.04
CA ILE A 127 3.52 13.98 3.96
C ILE A 127 3.16 13.69 2.49
N ASP A 128 3.18 14.70 1.61
CA ASP A 128 2.99 14.49 0.17
C ASP A 128 4.09 13.60 -0.41
N ARG A 129 5.35 13.81 -0.02
CA ARG A 129 6.46 12.95 -0.43
C ARG A 129 6.25 11.50 0.04
N ILE A 130 5.88 11.29 1.31
CA ILE A 130 5.57 9.95 1.85
C ILE A 130 4.41 9.32 1.10
N TYR A 131 3.35 10.08 0.84
CA TYR A 131 2.20 9.60 0.07
C TYR A 131 2.61 9.10 -1.32
N ARG A 132 3.39 9.89 -2.04
CA ARG A 132 3.88 9.49 -3.38
C ARG A 132 4.77 8.26 -3.30
N GLU A 133 5.70 8.23 -2.38
CA GLU A 133 6.60 7.11 -2.18
C GLU A 133 5.83 5.80 -1.89
N VAL A 134 4.90 5.83 -0.93
CA VAL A 134 4.15 4.64 -0.50
C VAL A 134 3.16 4.15 -1.56
N TYR A 135 2.46 5.07 -2.25
CA TYR A 135 1.32 4.71 -3.10
C TYR A 135 1.56 4.83 -4.60
N ILE A 136 2.67 5.39 -5.05
CA ILE A 136 2.92 5.64 -6.48
C ILE A 136 4.33 5.23 -6.89
N ASP A 137 5.35 5.90 -6.36
CA ASP A 137 6.70 5.87 -6.93
C ASP A 137 7.38 4.51 -6.75
N THR A 138 7.23 3.89 -5.58
CA THR A 138 7.79 2.56 -5.28
C THR A 138 7.20 1.49 -6.19
N ALA A 139 5.88 1.50 -6.40
CA ALA A 139 5.22 0.52 -7.25
C ALA A 139 5.65 0.67 -8.71
N ILE A 140 5.65 1.90 -9.24
CA ILE A 140 6.05 2.16 -10.63
C ILE A 140 7.54 1.83 -10.84
N SER A 141 8.40 2.22 -9.90
CA SER A 141 9.85 1.93 -9.98
C SER A 141 10.13 0.44 -9.99
N TYR A 142 9.52 -0.31 -9.06
CA TYR A 142 9.66 -1.77 -9.00
C TYR A 142 9.20 -2.44 -10.29
N GLN A 143 8.01 -2.09 -10.78
CA GLN A 143 7.46 -2.66 -12.01
C GLN A 143 8.29 -2.28 -13.23
N THR A 144 8.83 -1.06 -13.30
CA THR A 144 9.73 -0.63 -14.38
C THR A 144 10.95 -1.55 -14.48
N VAL A 145 11.60 -1.82 -13.35
CA VAL A 145 12.79 -2.67 -13.30
C VAL A 145 12.43 -4.12 -13.64
N LEU A 146 11.32 -4.64 -13.10
CA LEU A 146 10.83 -5.99 -13.38
C LEU A 146 10.48 -6.17 -14.88
N PHE A 147 9.72 -5.24 -15.47
CA PHE A 147 9.34 -5.33 -16.88
C PHE A 147 10.55 -5.19 -17.81
N LYS A 148 11.53 -4.34 -17.46
CA LYS A 148 12.80 -4.27 -18.18
C LYS A 148 13.50 -5.63 -18.22
N GLU A 149 13.53 -6.31 -17.09
CA GLU A 149 14.13 -7.65 -17.00
C GLU A 149 13.32 -8.70 -17.78
N MET A 150 11.99 -8.70 -17.67
CA MET A 150 11.12 -9.60 -18.44
C MET A 150 11.27 -9.39 -19.97
N ILE A 151 11.43 -8.15 -20.42
CA ILE A 151 11.71 -7.84 -21.82
C ILE A 151 13.07 -8.39 -22.24
N SER A 152 14.12 -8.21 -21.41
CA SER A 152 15.48 -8.69 -21.70
C SER A 152 15.54 -10.20 -21.89
N GLN A 153 14.69 -10.94 -21.15
CA GLN A 153 14.57 -12.39 -21.23
C GLN A 153 13.59 -12.86 -22.33
N GLY A 154 12.96 -11.96 -23.07
CA GLY A 154 11.96 -12.27 -24.11
C GLY A 154 10.63 -12.80 -23.56
N LEU A 155 10.33 -12.56 -22.30
CA LEU A 155 9.07 -12.95 -21.64
C LEU A 155 7.95 -11.95 -21.92
N MET A 156 8.30 -10.71 -22.21
CA MET A 156 7.38 -9.63 -22.61
C MET A 156 7.81 -9.02 -23.95
N GLN A 157 6.84 -8.42 -24.63
CA GLN A 157 7.05 -7.68 -25.87
C GLN A 157 7.96 -6.46 -25.63
N ASN A 158 8.76 -6.11 -26.64
CA ASN A 158 9.65 -4.97 -26.58
C ASN A 158 8.86 -3.66 -26.60
N ALA A 159 8.81 -2.98 -25.45
CA ALA A 159 8.18 -1.69 -25.26
C ALA A 159 8.96 -0.89 -24.20
N ASP A 160 8.59 0.38 -23.99
CA ASP A 160 9.18 1.16 -22.90
C ASP A 160 8.72 0.62 -21.53
N PRO A 161 9.63 0.07 -20.70
CA PRO A 161 9.24 -0.58 -19.43
C PRO A 161 8.66 0.40 -18.41
N HIS A 162 9.02 1.68 -18.45
CA HIS A 162 8.46 2.68 -17.57
C HIS A 162 7.01 3.02 -17.96
N ILE A 163 6.74 3.17 -19.26
CA ILE A 163 5.37 3.38 -19.75
C ILE A 163 4.50 2.14 -19.47
N MET A 164 5.04 0.93 -19.64
CA MET A 164 4.34 -0.30 -19.27
C MET A 164 3.99 -0.32 -17.76
N ALA A 165 4.92 0.08 -16.89
CA ALA A 165 4.68 0.16 -15.46
C ALA A 165 3.57 1.16 -15.11
N ILE A 166 3.55 2.32 -15.74
CA ILE A 166 2.48 3.31 -15.58
C ILE A 166 1.14 2.73 -16.05
N GLN A 167 1.09 2.11 -17.24
CA GLN A 167 -0.14 1.51 -17.79
C GLN A 167 -0.66 0.35 -16.93
N PHE A 168 0.22 -0.43 -16.33
CA PHE A 168 -0.16 -1.49 -15.40
C PHE A 168 -0.71 -0.94 -14.09
N PHE A 169 -0.03 0.03 -13.50
CA PHE A 169 -0.33 0.51 -12.16
C PHE A 169 -1.45 1.54 -12.10
N ALA A 170 -1.58 2.43 -13.09
CA ALA A 170 -2.54 3.52 -13.05
C ALA A 170 -4.01 3.05 -12.89
N PRO A 171 -4.51 2.01 -13.59
CA PRO A 171 -5.85 1.49 -13.36
C PRO A 171 -6.02 0.88 -11.96
N ILE A 172 -5.00 0.21 -11.42
CA ILE A 172 -5.04 -0.35 -10.06
C ILE A 172 -5.19 0.78 -9.03
N PHE A 173 -4.40 1.83 -9.17
CA PHE A 173 -4.46 3.02 -8.32
C PHE A 173 -5.80 3.76 -8.45
N LEU A 174 -6.35 3.87 -9.67
CA LEU A 174 -7.67 4.43 -9.91
C LEU A 174 -8.76 3.63 -9.19
N LEU A 175 -8.74 2.29 -9.31
CA LEU A 175 -9.71 1.42 -8.66
C LEU A 175 -9.61 1.53 -7.13
N LEU A 176 -8.39 1.55 -6.58
CA LEU A 176 -8.18 1.73 -5.14
C LEU A 176 -8.82 3.03 -4.63
N ASN A 177 -8.65 4.13 -5.36
CA ASN A 177 -9.25 5.42 -4.97
C ASN A 177 -10.76 5.46 -5.20
N LYS A 178 -11.26 4.84 -6.27
CA LYS A 178 -12.69 4.84 -6.62
C LYS A 178 -13.53 4.04 -5.61
N TYR A 179 -12.98 2.95 -5.09
CA TYR A 179 -13.70 2.03 -4.21
C TYR A 179 -13.32 2.15 -2.73
N ASP A 180 -12.43 3.10 -2.37
CA ASP A 180 -12.04 3.34 -0.98
C ASP A 180 -13.26 3.63 -0.10
N GLY A 181 -13.42 2.83 0.97
CA GLY A 181 -14.55 2.95 1.90
C GLY A 181 -15.90 2.44 1.37
N ILE A 182 -15.96 1.81 0.21
CA ILE A 182 -17.20 1.26 -0.40
C ILE A 182 -17.10 -0.27 -0.39
N HIS A 183 -17.15 -0.86 0.79
CA HIS A 183 -16.94 -2.30 1.01
C HIS A 183 -17.93 -3.20 0.26
N GLU A 184 -19.19 -2.74 0.08
CA GLU A 184 -20.23 -3.47 -0.63
C GLU A 184 -20.01 -3.61 -2.14
N ARG A 185 -19.05 -2.86 -2.71
CA ARG A 185 -18.70 -2.91 -4.13
C ARG A 185 -17.31 -3.53 -4.39
N GLU A 186 -16.77 -4.27 -3.45
CA GLU A 186 -15.47 -4.90 -3.59
C GLU A 186 -15.42 -5.89 -4.74
N ASP A 187 -16.44 -6.73 -4.91
CA ASP A 187 -16.51 -7.71 -6.00
C ASP A 187 -16.43 -7.04 -7.38
N GLU A 188 -17.06 -5.88 -7.55
CA GLU A 188 -16.97 -5.08 -8.77
C GLU A 188 -15.53 -4.59 -8.99
N ALA A 189 -14.88 -4.07 -7.94
CA ALA A 189 -13.50 -3.60 -8.02
C ALA A 189 -12.54 -4.73 -8.39
N LEU A 190 -12.67 -5.90 -7.76
CA LEU A 190 -11.87 -7.10 -8.05
C LEU A 190 -12.10 -7.64 -9.46
N SER A 191 -13.33 -7.61 -9.95
CA SER A 191 -13.66 -8.01 -11.34
C SER A 191 -12.98 -7.09 -12.36
N LEU A 192 -13.01 -5.79 -12.15
CA LEU A 192 -12.33 -4.81 -13.00
C LEU A 192 -10.81 -4.95 -12.95
N LEU A 193 -10.26 -5.17 -11.75
CA LEU A 193 -8.84 -5.43 -11.55
C LEU A 193 -8.38 -6.67 -12.33
N LYS A 194 -9.11 -7.78 -12.20
CA LYS A 194 -8.83 -9.01 -12.92
C LYS A 194 -8.84 -8.78 -14.44
N SER A 195 -9.90 -8.15 -14.97
CA SER A 195 -10.02 -7.84 -16.39
C SER A 195 -8.87 -6.98 -16.91
N HIS A 196 -8.44 -5.99 -16.10
CA HIS A 196 -7.29 -5.16 -16.43
C HIS A 196 -5.99 -5.99 -16.55
N ILE A 197 -5.70 -6.85 -15.56
CA ILE A 197 -4.49 -7.68 -15.55
C ILE A 197 -4.49 -8.65 -16.73
N GLU A 198 -5.61 -9.31 -16.99
CA GLU A 198 -5.76 -10.24 -18.13
C GLU A 198 -5.55 -9.53 -19.47
N GLN A 199 -6.07 -8.31 -19.61
CA GLN A 199 -5.86 -7.51 -20.82
C GLN A 199 -4.42 -7.04 -20.96
N PHE A 200 -3.78 -6.64 -19.87
CA PHE A 200 -2.38 -6.25 -19.88
C PHE A 200 -1.47 -7.42 -20.29
N ASP A 201 -1.70 -8.60 -19.71
CA ASP A 201 -0.98 -9.81 -20.08
C ASP A 201 -1.18 -10.16 -21.57
N MET A 202 -2.40 -10.12 -22.07
CA MET A 202 -2.71 -10.36 -23.49
C MET A 202 -1.98 -9.40 -24.44
N ILE A 203 -1.77 -8.15 -24.03
CA ILE A 203 -1.08 -7.14 -24.85
C ILE A 203 0.43 -7.34 -24.84
N TYR A 204 1.00 -7.65 -23.66
CA TYR A 204 2.45 -7.57 -23.45
C TYR A 204 3.16 -8.91 -23.28
N SER A 205 2.48 -10.00 -22.93
CA SER A 205 3.09 -11.33 -22.84
C SER A 205 3.47 -11.85 -24.23
N THR A 206 4.59 -12.58 -24.33
CA THR A 206 4.99 -13.24 -25.58
C THR A 206 4.35 -14.61 -25.79
N GLY A 207 3.57 -15.11 -24.80
CA GLY A 207 2.86 -16.39 -24.91
C GLY A 207 3.78 -17.63 -24.89
N ARG A 208 4.98 -17.50 -24.29
CA ARG A 208 5.93 -18.63 -24.14
C ARG A 208 5.67 -19.38 -22.87
#